data_e50d8ac7315b10bc5baf080115f989f0
#
_entry.id   e50d8ac7315b10bc5baf080115f989f0
#
_cell.length_a   1.000
_cell.length_b   1.000
_cell.length_c   1.000
_cell.angle_alpha   90.00
_cell.angle_beta   90.00
_cell.angle_gamma   90.00
#
_symmetry.space_group_name_H-M   'P 1'
#
loop_
_entity.id
_entity.type
_entity.pdbx_description
1 polymer ?
#
loop_
_entity_poly.entity_id
_entity_poly.type
_entity_poly.pdbx_seq_one_letter_code
_entity_poly.pdbx_strand_id
1 'polypeptide(L)'
;LYLLVDICFLRDKMYREALEHEDYLECVPSIKPVKEGALNRDITLLSGFGRRLHPVFKIWKKHTGIDFSCPRGTQIVSSGKGVVLKINGNGRGFGKHVLVDHGYGLQTLYAHMSEIDVHVGQKVERGSPLGKVGATGTATAPHLHYEVHKNGEPIDPIDFVLDGLNPAEYNALLKQAAIEGKSMD
;
A
#
# COMPACT_ATOMS: atom_id res chain seq x y z
N LEU A 1 14.52 9.84 -48.76
CA LEU A 1 15.37 9.21 -47.73
C LEU A 1 15.12 9.84 -46.34
N TYR A 2 15.14 11.20 -46.25
CA TYR A 2 14.88 11.91 -44.96
C TYR A 2 13.50 11.59 -44.37
N LEU A 3 12.44 11.52 -45.16
CA LEU A 3 11.07 11.24 -44.68
C LEU A 3 10.94 9.84 -44.03
N LEU A 4 11.65 8.83 -44.53
CA LEU A 4 11.66 7.48 -43.98
C LEU A 4 12.42 7.43 -42.61
N VAL A 5 13.48 8.20 -42.47
CA VAL A 5 14.24 8.31 -41.22
C VAL A 5 13.37 8.98 -40.13
N ASP A 6 12.65 10.04 -40.48
CA ASP A 6 11.74 10.74 -39.56
C ASP A 6 10.59 9.85 -39.08
N ILE A 7 10.00 9.03 -39.98
CA ILE A 7 8.93 8.09 -39.64
C ILE A 7 9.45 7.00 -38.68
N CYS A 8 10.64 6.45 -38.95
CA CYS A 8 11.25 5.46 -38.05
C CYS A 8 11.53 6.04 -36.68
N PHE A 9 12.08 7.25 -36.61
CA PHE A 9 12.36 7.92 -35.33
C PHE A 9 11.09 8.21 -34.52
N LEU A 10 10.01 8.70 -35.15
CA LEU A 10 8.73 8.94 -34.52
C LEU A 10 8.11 7.64 -33.99
N ARG A 11 8.14 6.56 -34.78
CA ARG A 11 7.64 5.25 -34.35
C ARG A 11 8.42 4.74 -33.13
N ASP A 12 9.75 4.82 -33.13
CA ASP A 12 10.58 4.33 -32.03
C ASP A 12 10.40 5.20 -30.77
N LYS A 13 10.11 6.48 -30.92
CA LYS A 13 9.75 7.37 -29.82
C LYS A 13 8.41 6.99 -29.21
N MET A 14 7.36 6.82 -30.02
CA MET A 14 6.04 6.40 -29.57
C MET A 14 6.06 5.04 -28.90
N TYR A 15 6.85 4.10 -29.42
CA TYR A 15 6.99 2.77 -28.81
C TYR A 15 7.66 2.84 -27.43
N ARG A 16 8.70 3.65 -27.25
CA ARG A 16 9.34 3.88 -25.95
C ARG A 16 8.40 4.52 -24.94
N GLU A 17 7.67 5.55 -25.35
CA GLU A 17 6.67 6.22 -24.49
C GLU A 17 5.56 5.24 -24.06
N ALA A 18 5.11 4.34 -24.95
CA ALA A 18 4.14 3.31 -24.62
C ALA A 18 4.69 2.29 -23.60
N LEU A 19 5.93 1.84 -23.74
CA LEU A 19 6.58 0.94 -22.79
C LEU A 19 6.80 1.59 -21.42
N GLU A 20 7.21 2.85 -21.39
CA GLU A 20 7.36 3.60 -20.15
C GLU A 20 6.02 3.79 -19.44
N HIS A 21 4.95 3.99 -20.19
CA HIS A 21 3.60 4.09 -19.64
C HIS A 21 3.10 2.76 -19.09
N GLU A 22 3.37 1.65 -19.76
CA GLU A 22 3.02 0.31 -19.29
C GLU A 22 3.77 -0.03 -17.99
N ASP A 23 5.08 0.22 -17.92
CA ASP A 23 5.88 0.03 -16.70
C ASP A 23 5.37 0.90 -15.55
N TYR A 24 5.03 2.17 -15.82
CA TYR A 24 4.41 3.04 -14.83
C TYR A 24 3.13 2.46 -14.24
N LEU A 25 2.23 1.94 -15.09
CA LEU A 25 0.96 1.34 -14.64
C LEU A 25 1.17 0.08 -13.79
N GLU A 26 2.20 -0.71 -14.05
CA GLU A 26 2.56 -1.85 -13.21
C GLU A 26 3.09 -1.40 -11.83
N CYS A 27 3.83 -0.30 -11.80
CA CYS A 27 4.44 0.25 -10.59
C CYS A 27 3.43 0.96 -9.68
N VAL A 28 2.38 1.59 -10.24
CA VAL A 28 1.36 2.28 -9.42
C VAL A 28 0.70 1.29 -8.45
N PRO A 29 0.74 1.56 -7.14
CA PRO A 29 -0.03 0.78 -6.17
C PRO A 29 -1.52 0.88 -6.50
N SER A 30 -2.22 -0.24 -6.66
CA SER A 30 -3.62 -0.20 -7.09
C SER A 30 -4.53 -1.25 -6.44
N ILE A 31 -3.95 -2.30 -5.84
CA ILE A 31 -4.72 -3.37 -5.20
C ILE A 31 -4.73 -3.25 -3.68
N LYS A 32 -5.74 -3.82 -3.02
CA LYS A 32 -5.73 -4.02 -1.57
C LYS A 32 -4.46 -4.77 -1.15
N PRO A 33 -3.71 -4.28 -0.14
CA PRO A 33 -2.43 -4.86 0.27
C PRO A 33 -2.56 -6.15 1.09
N VAL A 34 -3.74 -6.74 1.17
CA VAL A 34 -4.04 -7.98 1.91
C VAL A 34 -4.85 -8.93 1.06
N LYS A 35 -4.49 -10.22 1.08
CA LYS A 35 -5.31 -11.27 0.45
C LYS A 35 -6.46 -11.66 1.36
N GLU A 36 -7.66 -11.72 0.80
CA GLU A 36 -8.80 -12.37 1.43
C GLU A 36 -8.47 -13.86 1.58
N GLY A 37 -8.26 -14.29 2.81
CA GLY A 37 -7.90 -15.68 3.11
C GLY A 37 -9.13 -16.58 3.23
N ALA A 38 -8.92 -17.90 3.26
CA ALA A 38 -9.94 -18.93 3.40
C ALA A 38 -10.80 -18.88 4.69
N LEU A 39 -10.63 -17.87 5.52
CA LEU A 39 -11.31 -17.70 6.82
C LEU A 39 -12.56 -16.81 6.76
N ASN A 40 -13.10 -16.53 5.61
CA ASN A 40 -14.42 -15.88 5.40
C ASN A 40 -14.74 -14.72 6.38
N ARG A 41 -13.72 -13.95 6.78
CA ARG A 41 -13.88 -12.72 7.57
C ARG A 41 -13.63 -11.53 6.69
N ASP A 42 -14.61 -10.66 6.61
CA ASP A 42 -14.51 -9.43 5.84
C ASP A 42 -13.31 -8.60 6.32
N ILE A 43 -12.40 -8.32 5.39
CA ILE A 43 -11.32 -7.37 5.62
C ILE A 43 -11.96 -5.99 5.54
N THR A 44 -12.12 -5.35 6.69
CA THR A 44 -12.73 -4.03 6.78
C THR A 44 -11.69 -2.96 6.99
N LEU A 45 -11.89 -1.81 6.35
CA LEU A 45 -11.16 -0.60 6.66
C LEU A 45 -11.62 -0.11 8.03
N LEU A 46 -10.70 -0.04 9.00
CA LEU A 46 -11.01 0.41 10.36
C LEU A 46 -10.78 1.90 10.54
N SER A 47 -9.85 2.46 9.80
CA SER A 47 -9.37 3.79 10.09
C SER A 47 -8.77 4.44 8.84
N GLY A 48 -9.29 5.61 8.49
CA GLY A 48 -8.88 6.39 7.33
C GLY A 48 -7.65 7.25 7.58
N PHE A 49 -7.16 7.91 6.53
CA PHE A 49 -6.06 8.87 6.54
C PHE A 49 -6.51 10.21 7.17
N GLY A 50 -5.57 10.95 7.77
CA GLY A 50 -5.80 12.32 8.22
C GLY A 50 -5.85 12.50 9.73
N ARG A 51 -6.38 13.64 10.18
CA ARG A 51 -6.42 13.99 11.62
C ARG A 51 -7.52 13.22 12.35
N ARG A 52 -7.17 12.63 13.49
CA ARG A 52 -8.12 11.90 14.34
C ARG A 52 -7.74 11.97 15.82
N LEU A 53 -8.74 11.74 16.67
CA LEU A 53 -8.55 11.73 18.12
C LEU A 53 -7.95 10.37 18.54
N HIS A 54 -6.75 10.37 19.09
CA HIS A 54 -6.12 9.15 19.59
C HIS A 54 -6.97 8.54 20.73
N PRO A 55 -7.34 7.24 20.68
CA PRO A 55 -8.32 6.66 21.61
C PRO A 55 -7.85 6.65 23.05
N VAL A 56 -6.55 6.47 23.27
CA VAL A 56 -5.94 6.39 24.61
C VAL A 56 -5.55 7.78 25.12
N PHE A 57 -4.77 8.52 24.35
CA PHE A 57 -4.19 9.79 24.79
C PHE A 57 -5.15 10.98 24.66
N LYS A 58 -6.30 10.82 23.96
CA LYS A 58 -7.29 11.89 23.73
C LYS A 58 -6.71 13.17 23.12
N ILE A 59 -5.65 13.02 22.32
CA ILE A 59 -5.00 14.10 21.56
C ILE A 59 -5.26 13.90 20.07
N TRP A 60 -5.30 14.99 19.32
CA TRP A 60 -5.38 14.95 17.88
C TRP A 60 -4.04 14.51 17.29
N LYS A 61 -4.04 13.40 16.58
CA LYS A 61 -2.85 12.86 15.88
C LYS A 61 -3.16 12.74 14.39
N LYS A 62 -2.17 13.02 13.55
CA LYS A 62 -2.27 12.75 12.11
C LYS A 62 -2.01 11.27 11.88
N HIS A 63 -2.94 10.58 11.22
CA HIS A 63 -2.74 9.24 10.70
C HIS A 63 -2.21 9.32 9.29
N THR A 64 -1.05 8.72 9.06
CA THR A 64 -0.28 8.82 7.81
C THR A 64 -0.63 7.74 6.78
N GLY A 65 -1.60 6.88 7.13
CA GLY A 65 -2.04 5.77 6.29
C GLY A 65 -3.49 5.40 6.51
N ILE A 66 -3.83 4.18 6.17
CA ILE A 66 -5.11 3.52 6.46
C ILE A 66 -4.88 2.20 7.18
N ASP A 67 -5.83 1.80 8.03
CA ASP A 67 -5.75 0.55 8.78
C ASP A 67 -6.78 -0.44 8.27
N PHE A 68 -6.32 -1.63 7.89
CA PHE A 68 -7.17 -2.76 7.54
C PHE A 68 -7.28 -3.73 8.72
N SER A 69 -8.50 -3.93 9.24
CA SER A 69 -8.78 -4.98 10.23
C SER A 69 -8.63 -6.34 9.59
N CYS A 70 -7.66 -7.10 10.05
CA CYS A 70 -7.40 -8.43 9.52
C CYS A 70 -7.03 -9.37 10.67
N PRO A 71 -7.40 -10.65 10.60
CA PRO A 71 -6.87 -11.65 11.52
C PRO A 71 -5.35 -11.72 11.47
N ARG A 72 -4.71 -11.97 12.61
CA ARG A 72 -3.26 -12.25 12.63
C ARG A 72 -2.95 -13.42 11.71
N GLY A 73 -1.89 -13.28 10.90
CA GLY A 73 -1.48 -14.29 9.93
C GLY A 73 -2.09 -14.11 8.54
N THR A 74 -3.00 -13.13 8.33
CA THR A 74 -3.47 -12.77 6.99
C THR A 74 -2.28 -12.37 6.11
N GLN A 75 -2.25 -12.88 4.87
CA GLN A 75 -1.17 -12.60 3.93
C GLN A 75 -1.19 -11.13 3.48
N ILE A 76 -0.05 -10.46 3.65
CA ILE A 76 0.20 -9.12 3.10
C ILE A 76 0.86 -9.28 1.74
N VAL A 77 0.42 -8.47 0.76
CA VAL A 77 0.94 -8.48 -0.61
C VAL A 77 1.34 -7.09 -1.06
N SER A 78 2.29 -7.02 -1.99
CA SER A 78 2.67 -5.75 -2.62
C SER A 78 1.53 -5.19 -3.45
N SER A 79 1.20 -3.92 -3.25
CA SER A 79 0.13 -3.24 -3.99
C SER A 79 0.52 -2.82 -5.41
N GLY A 80 1.81 -2.79 -5.74
CA GLY A 80 2.38 -2.52 -7.06
C GLY A 80 3.70 -3.27 -7.27
N LYS A 81 4.22 -3.27 -8.50
CA LYS A 81 5.57 -3.72 -8.83
C LYS A 81 6.60 -2.80 -8.18
N GLY A 82 7.71 -3.33 -7.69
CA GLY A 82 8.75 -2.50 -7.07
C GLY A 82 9.91 -3.29 -6.51
N VAL A 83 10.67 -2.62 -5.64
CA VAL A 83 11.83 -3.19 -4.94
C VAL A 83 11.71 -2.93 -3.45
N VAL A 84 11.97 -3.93 -2.63
CA VAL A 84 11.99 -3.79 -1.17
C VAL A 84 13.14 -2.87 -0.78
N LEU A 85 12.81 -1.66 -0.34
CA LEU A 85 13.80 -0.62 -0.01
C LEU A 85 14.32 -0.77 1.42
N LYS A 86 13.43 -1.08 2.36
CA LYS A 86 13.77 -1.15 3.79
C LYS A 86 12.93 -2.18 4.52
N ILE A 87 13.55 -2.84 5.49
CA ILE A 87 12.90 -3.74 6.44
C ILE A 87 13.31 -3.33 7.85
N ASN A 88 12.36 -3.30 8.76
CA ASN A 88 12.63 -3.14 10.20
C ASN A 88 11.96 -4.26 10.98
N GLY A 89 12.75 -5.01 11.73
CA GLY A 89 12.28 -6.19 12.47
C GLY A 89 11.81 -5.92 13.92
N ASN A 90 12.18 -4.78 14.53
CA ASN A 90 12.02 -4.57 15.98
C ASN A 90 11.75 -3.11 16.38
N GLY A 91 10.98 -2.34 15.58
CA GLY A 91 10.71 -0.93 15.85
C GLY A 91 9.62 -0.69 16.91
N ARG A 92 9.72 0.40 17.68
CA ARG A 92 8.55 1.06 18.28
C ARG A 92 7.75 1.73 17.17
N GLY A 93 6.53 2.14 17.43
CA GLY A 93 5.66 2.74 16.41
C GLY A 93 5.17 1.68 15.41
N PHE A 94 5.64 1.69 14.19
CA PHE A 94 5.24 0.76 13.11
C PHE A 94 5.55 -0.73 13.38
N GLY A 95 6.32 -1.06 14.43
CA GLY A 95 6.71 -2.44 14.69
C GLY A 95 7.52 -3.03 13.54
N LYS A 96 7.28 -4.31 13.25
CA LYS A 96 7.83 -4.96 12.04
C LYS A 96 7.17 -4.37 10.81
N HIS A 97 7.97 -3.83 9.90
CA HIS A 97 7.46 -3.19 8.68
C HIS A 97 8.39 -3.35 7.48
N VAL A 98 7.79 -3.26 6.31
CA VAL A 98 8.45 -3.29 5.00
C VAL A 98 8.10 -2.00 4.26
N LEU A 99 9.09 -1.38 3.63
CA LEU A 99 8.94 -0.26 2.69
C LEU A 99 9.32 -0.77 1.30
N VAL A 100 8.42 -0.61 0.34
CA VAL A 100 8.62 -0.95 -1.07
C VAL A 100 8.71 0.33 -1.88
N ASP A 101 9.74 0.44 -2.73
CA ASP A 101 9.89 1.52 -3.70
C ASP A 101 9.38 1.04 -5.06
N HIS A 102 8.40 1.75 -5.60
CA HIS A 102 7.76 1.46 -6.88
C HIS A 102 8.33 2.28 -8.04
N GLY A 103 9.35 3.12 -7.76
CA GLY A 103 9.80 4.11 -8.73
C GLY A 103 8.84 5.29 -8.85
N TYR A 104 9.11 6.20 -9.77
CA TYR A 104 8.28 7.38 -10.05
C TYR A 104 7.94 8.24 -8.83
N GLY A 105 8.73 8.15 -7.75
CA GLY A 105 8.51 8.80 -6.46
C GLY A 105 7.39 8.18 -5.62
N LEU A 106 6.92 6.97 -5.96
CA LEU A 106 5.90 6.22 -5.23
C LEU A 106 6.55 5.17 -4.32
N GLN A 107 6.15 5.15 -3.05
CA GLN A 107 6.56 4.13 -2.09
C GLN A 107 5.35 3.68 -1.27
N THR A 108 5.38 2.44 -0.79
CA THR A 108 4.35 1.91 0.11
C THR A 108 4.97 1.30 1.35
N LEU A 109 4.34 1.53 2.50
CA LEU A 109 4.74 1.01 3.80
C LEU A 109 3.68 0.04 4.31
N TYR A 110 4.14 -1.12 4.80
CA TYR A 110 3.32 -2.20 5.36
C TYR A 110 3.80 -2.45 6.78
N ALA A 111 2.98 -2.14 7.79
CA ALA A 111 3.41 -2.15 9.19
C ALA A 111 2.61 -3.11 10.08
N HIS A 112 3.05 -3.21 11.34
CA HIS A 112 2.52 -4.10 12.40
C HIS A 112 2.57 -5.59 12.06
N MET A 113 3.49 -5.99 11.17
CA MET A 113 3.63 -7.37 10.68
C MET A 113 4.01 -8.34 11.79
N SER A 114 3.54 -9.59 11.70
CA SER A 114 4.04 -10.71 12.54
C SER A 114 5.27 -11.37 11.93
N GLU A 115 5.27 -11.54 10.61
CA GLU A 115 6.32 -12.18 9.83
C GLU A 115 6.64 -11.33 8.59
N ILE A 116 7.90 -11.33 8.17
CA ILE A 116 8.38 -10.69 6.94
C ILE A 116 9.04 -11.78 6.11
N ASP A 117 8.55 -12.00 4.89
CA ASP A 117 8.95 -13.10 4.01
C ASP A 117 9.86 -12.63 2.86
N VAL A 118 10.30 -11.36 2.90
CA VAL A 118 11.13 -10.73 1.86
C VAL A 118 12.43 -10.18 2.45
N HIS A 119 13.38 -9.81 1.58
CA HIS A 119 14.63 -9.16 1.96
C HIS A 119 14.86 -7.85 1.20
N VAL A 120 15.70 -6.98 1.74
CA VAL A 120 16.05 -5.70 1.11
C VAL A 120 16.71 -5.95 -0.26
N GLY A 121 16.30 -5.19 -1.27
CA GLY A 121 16.73 -5.35 -2.66
C GLY A 121 15.93 -6.39 -3.46
N GLN A 122 15.02 -7.12 -2.84
CA GLN A 122 14.15 -8.07 -3.54
C GLN A 122 13.18 -7.32 -4.46
N LYS A 123 13.10 -7.75 -5.72
CA LYS A 123 12.06 -7.32 -6.67
C LYS A 123 10.75 -8.03 -6.34
N VAL A 124 9.67 -7.29 -6.37
CA VAL A 124 8.32 -7.78 -6.12
C VAL A 124 7.39 -7.29 -7.22
N GLU A 125 6.49 -8.16 -7.64
CA GLU A 125 5.39 -7.83 -8.55
C GLU A 125 4.15 -7.44 -7.75
N ARG A 126 3.19 -6.78 -8.38
CA ARG A 126 1.86 -6.53 -7.81
C ARG A 126 1.24 -7.87 -7.36
N GLY A 127 0.80 -7.94 -6.10
CA GLY A 127 0.27 -9.18 -5.50
C GLY A 127 1.31 -10.16 -4.96
N SER A 128 2.61 -9.87 -5.09
CA SER A 128 3.68 -10.70 -4.47
C SER A 128 3.57 -10.70 -2.95
N PRO A 129 3.74 -11.86 -2.29
CA PRO A 129 3.70 -11.95 -0.83
C PRO A 129 4.87 -11.19 -0.20
N LEU A 130 4.58 -10.38 0.84
CA LEU A 130 5.57 -9.64 1.63
C LEU A 130 5.74 -10.20 3.03
N GLY A 131 4.70 -10.85 3.58
CA GLY A 131 4.66 -11.36 4.94
C GLY A 131 3.24 -11.47 5.48
N LYS A 132 3.09 -11.39 6.80
CA LYS A 132 1.79 -11.65 7.47
C LYS A 132 1.42 -10.56 8.46
N VAL A 133 0.12 -10.29 8.56
CA VAL A 133 -0.47 -9.36 9.52
C VAL A 133 -0.17 -9.80 10.96
N GLY A 134 0.13 -8.83 11.81
CA GLY A 134 0.38 -9.02 13.24
C GLY A 134 -0.21 -7.91 14.09
N ALA A 135 0.43 -7.69 15.23
CA ALA A 135 0.13 -6.62 16.16
C ALA A 135 1.44 -6.19 16.87
N THR A 136 2.48 -5.88 16.08
CA THR A 136 3.78 -5.44 16.60
C THR A 136 3.86 -3.92 16.67
N GLY A 137 4.80 -3.39 17.45
CA GLY A 137 4.92 -1.95 17.66
C GLY A 137 3.85 -1.39 18.60
N THR A 138 3.17 -0.32 18.21
CA THR A 138 2.11 0.35 18.99
C THR A 138 0.71 -0.20 18.74
N ALA A 139 0.57 -1.20 17.88
CA ALA A 139 -0.71 -1.79 17.55
C ALA A 139 -1.42 -2.40 18.78
N THR A 140 -2.69 -2.04 18.98
CA THR A 140 -3.52 -2.52 20.10
C THR A 140 -4.29 -3.80 19.77
N ALA A 141 -4.46 -4.11 18.48
CA ALA A 141 -5.07 -5.34 17.97
C ALA A 141 -4.50 -5.68 16.60
N PRO A 142 -4.69 -6.92 16.09
CA PRO A 142 -4.20 -7.31 14.78
C PRO A 142 -4.83 -6.46 13.66
N HIS A 143 -3.98 -5.80 12.89
CA HIS A 143 -4.36 -5.01 11.70
C HIS A 143 -3.14 -4.81 10.80
N LEU A 144 -3.35 -4.43 9.54
CA LEU A 144 -2.33 -3.90 8.67
C LEU A 144 -2.47 -2.37 8.65
N HIS A 145 -1.42 -1.66 9.05
CA HIS A 145 -1.27 -0.23 8.76
C HIS A 145 -0.57 -0.10 7.40
N TYR A 146 -1.20 0.63 6.48
CA TYR A 146 -0.75 0.79 5.11
C TYR A 146 -0.64 2.27 4.74
N GLU A 147 0.53 2.66 4.21
CA GLU A 147 0.77 4.02 3.74
C GLU A 147 1.16 4.02 2.26
N VAL A 148 0.77 5.07 1.55
CA VAL A 148 1.31 5.45 0.24
C VAL A 148 2.05 6.76 0.39
N HIS A 149 3.29 6.81 -0.09
CA HIS A 149 4.10 8.03 -0.11
C HIS A 149 4.33 8.48 -1.56
N LYS A 150 4.23 9.77 -1.79
CA LYS A 150 4.63 10.42 -3.04
C LYS A 150 5.74 11.40 -2.75
N ASN A 151 6.92 11.18 -3.37
CA ASN A 151 8.12 11.99 -3.16
C ASN A 151 8.52 12.15 -1.68
N GLY A 152 8.34 11.07 -0.89
CA GLY A 152 8.66 11.01 0.54
C GLY A 152 7.56 11.52 1.48
N GLU A 153 6.47 12.09 0.96
CA GLU A 153 5.36 12.58 1.77
C GLU A 153 4.18 11.62 1.74
N PRO A 154 3.57 11.28 2.90
CA PRO A 154 2.41 10.42 2.97
C PRO A 154 1.17 11.11 2.38
N ILE A 155 0.50 10.40 1.48
CA ILE A 155 -0.74 10.81 0.83
C ILE A 155 -1.87 9.82 1.18
N ASP A 156 -3.13 10.20 0.94
CA ASP A 156 -4.27 9.32 1.23
C ASP A 156 -4.21 8.05 0.40
N PRO A 157 -4.10 6.87 1.02
CA PRO A 157 -4.00 5.61 0.28
C PRO A 157 -5.31 5.15 -0.35
N ILE A 158 -6.45 5.77 -0.04
CA ILE A 158 -7.77 5.28 -0.46
C ILE A 158 -7.89 5.19 -1.98
N ASP A 159 -7.28 6.14 -2.70
CA ASP A 159 -7.30 6.19 -4.16
C ASP A 159 -6.37 5.14 -4.82
N PHE A 160 -5.57 4.44 -4.01
CA PHE A 160 -4.59 3.44 -4.44
C PHE A 160 -4.99 2.00 -4.14
N VAL A 161 -6.23 1.75 -3.73
CA VAL A 161 -6.74 0.40 -3.39
C VAL A 161 -7.97 0.03 -4.20
N LEU A 162 -8.04 0.51 -5.45
CA LEU A 162 -9.24 0.49 -6.29
C LEU A 162 -9.41 -0.76 -7.15
N ASP A 163 -8.30 -1.41 -7.54
CA ASP A 163 -8.34 -2.55 -8.45
C ASP A 163 -9.09 -3.74 -7.82
N GLY A 164 -10.05 -4.24 -8.57
CA GLY A 164 -10.89 -5.37 -8.17
C GLY A 164 -12.11 -5.00 -7.32
N LEU A 165 -12.32 -3.71 -7.00
CA LEU A 165 -13.53 -3.24 -6.32
C LEU A 165 -14.63 -2.91 -7.34
N ASN A 166 -15.85 -3.37 -7.07
CA ASN A 166 -17.01 -2.84 -7.76
C ASN A 166 -17.43 -1.46 -7.20
N PRO A 167 -18.28 -0.69 -7.90
CA PRO A 167 -18.67 0.65 -7.44
C PRO A 167 -19.34 0.69 -6.04
N ALA A 168 -20.04 -0.37 -5.65
CA ALA A 168 -20.67 -0.44 -4.32
C ALA A 168 -19.65 -0.67 -3.22
N GLU A 169 -18.66 -1.53 -3.44
CA GLU A 169 -17.53 -1.78 -2.53
C GLU A 169 -16.66 -0.54 -2.38
N TYR A 170 -16.36 0.17 -3.48
CA TYR A 170 -15.64 1.43 -3.44
C TYR A 170 -16.37 2.50 -2.62
N ASN A 171 -17.67 2.68 -2.86
CA ASN A 171 -18.49 3.62 -2.09
C ASN A 171 -18.58 3.24 -0.60
N ALA A 172 -18.62 1.94 -0.28
CA ALA A 172 -18.58 1.47 1.11
C ALA A 172 -17.23 1.80 1.75
N LEU A 173 -16.12 1.61 1.05
CA LEU A 173 -14.76 1.92 1.49
C LEU A 173 -14.60 3.43 1.77
N LEU A 174 -15.08 4.30 0.87
CA LEU A 174 -15.07 5.75 1.06
C LEU A 174 -15.87 6.18 2.29
N LYS A 175 -17.04 5.59 2.51
CA LYS A 175 -17.86 5.87 3.71
C LYS A 175 -17.15 5.44 4.98
N GLN A 176 -16.47 4.30 4.98
CA GLN A 176 -15.69 3.82 6.13
C GLN A 176 -14.49 4.73 6.39
N ALA A 177 -13.77 5.18 5.34
CA ALA A 177 -12.65 6.10 5.46
C ALA A 177 -13.06 7.48 6.01
N ALA A 178 -14.27 7.95 5.66
CA ALA A 178 -14.80 9.24 6.12
C ALA A 178 -15.33 9.21 7.58
N ILE A 179 -15.59 8.03 8.15
CA ILE A 179 -15.96 7.91 9.56
C ILE A 179 -14.70 8.22 10.38
N GLU A 180 -14.76 9.22 11.27
CA GLU A 180 -13.72 9.49 12.26
C GLU A 180 -13.55 8.27 13.17
N GLY A 181 -12.74 7.32 12.69
CA GLY A 181 -12.56 6.01 13.30
C GLY A 181 -11.70 6.09 14.55
N LYS A 182 -11.85 5.10 15.42
CA LYS A 182 -10.90 4.84 16.51
C LYS A 182 -9.59 4.39 15.89
N SER A 183 -8.51 5.12 16.15
CA SER A 183 -7.14 4.66 15.81
C SER A 183 -6.87 3.34 16.53
N MET A 184 -6.17 2.44 15.88
CA MET A 184 -5.66 1.19 16.47
C MET A 184 -4.19 1.32 16.88
N ASP A 185 -3.57 2.48 16.60
CA ASP A 185 -2.20 2.84 16.94
C ASP A 185 -2.11 3.69 18.21
#